data_af8613a8515025e527496f8bfd444fd7
#
_entry.id   af8613a8515025e527496f8bfd444fd7
#
_cell.length_a   1.000
_cell.length_b   1.000
_cell.length_c   1.000
_cell.angle_alpha   90.00
_cell.angle_beta   90.00
_cell.angle_gamma   90.00
#
_symmetry.space_group_name_H-M   'P 1'
#
loop_
_entity.id
_entity.type
_entity.pdbx_description
1 polymer ?
#
loop_
_entity_poly.entity_id
_entity_poly.type
_entity_poly.pdbx_seq_one_letter_code
_entity_poly.pdbx_strand_id
1 'polypeptide(L)'
;MTTDGRKLLCSALSLLLMNAACSASKSDGAAGGSSSSAAGTVGAPMGGDESGGTTNATEAGQGGNGGSQTGIGGTGPGAVGGTSSQAGSAGANTPTGDNCTVGAWPAADPTAVGPYATVTENEVGPQAGEAEGAGGAGGAGGAGPGIVPKFTLFRPKELSPGGLCHPVITWGNGTGSTPSVYRSLLTLFASHGFVVIASNSKNVARGTPRPMVVGIDWVLQQNADPSSVLYHHLDTTHIGATGHSQGAVATSQAAGDSRITTNVPIEGAQVQKNLHGPAMLFCGGMDEVVGCTGAQSALTAVTTLPAMYAEYSSVDHGSWMSFNGKPSVVYGAVNAWMRVHLMADVALRPWFYGSSCKLCSDTGWKIQQKNMDQ
;
A
#
# COMPACT_ATOMS: atom_id res chain seq x y z
N MET A 1 -17.45 -45.44 2.37
CA MET A 1 -18.52 -44.62 2.98
C MET A 1 -17.96 -43.97 4.22
N THR A 2 -18.13 -42.67 4.36
CA THR A 2 -17.70 -41.75 5.45
C THR A 2 -16.35 -41.07 5.25
N THR A 3 -16.35 -39.98 4.46
CA THR A 3 -15.34 -38.89 4.55
C THR A 3 -15.93 -37.55 4.06
N ASP A 4 -17.08 -37.15 4.58
CA ASP A 4 -17.71 -35.88 4.11
C ASP A 4 -18.18 -34.93 5.24
N GLY A 5 -17.79 -35.20 6.49
CA GLY A 5 -18.28 -34.42 7.64
C GLY A 5 -17.41 -33.24 8.10
N ARG A 6 -16.20 -33.07 7.58
CA ARG A 6 -15.26 -32.04 8.11
C ARG A 6 -15.11 -30.76 7.28
N LYS A 7 -15.59 -30.75 6.04
CA LYS A 7 -15.52 -29.56 5.19
C LYS A 7 -16.66 -28.57 5.40
N LEU A 8 -17.78 -28.99 5.99
CA LEU A 8 -18.91 -28.09 6.24
C LEU A 8 -18.79 -27.23 7.53
N LEU A 9 -17.91 -27.59 8.47
CA LEU A 9 -17.79 -26.83 9.72
C LEU A 9 -16.93 -25.56 9.64
N CYS A 10 -16.00 -25.49 8.70
CA CYS A 10 -15.17 -24.27 8.54
C CYS A 10 -15.88 -23.14 7.78
N SER A 11 -16.77 -23.47 6.85
CA SER A 11 -17.55 -22.45 6.13
C SER A 11 -18.65 -21.81 6.96
N ALA A 12 -19.22 -22.54 7.94
CA ALA A 12 -20.30 -22.01 8.78
C ALA A 12 -19.82 -21.02 9.85
N LEU A 13 -18.56 -21.08 10.29
CA LEU A 13 -18.06 -20.19 11.35
C LEU A 13 -17.64 -18.81 10.79
N SER A 14 -17.25 -18.73 9.52
CA SER A 14 -16.97 -17.44 8.86
C SER A 14 -18.23 -16.65 8.52
N LEU A 15 -19.34 -17.31 8.29
CA LEU A 15 -20.62 -16.67 7.97
C LEU A 15 -21.33 -16.05 9.19
N LEU A 16 -21.06 -16.55 10.40
CA LEU A 16 -21.74 -16.05 11.62
C LEU A 16 -21.18 -14.72 12.14
N LEU A 17 -19.96 -14.36 11.80
CA LEU A 17 -19.34 -13.09 12.22
C LEU A 17 -19.60 -11.91 11.27
N MET A 18 -20.09 -12.16 10.06
CA MET A 18 -20.43 -11.11 9.10
C MET A 18 -21.89 -10.61 9.17
N ASN A 19 -22.81 -11.37 9.77
CA ASN A 19 -24.22 -10.98 9.86
C ASN A 19 -24.56 -9.93 10.93
N ALA A 20 -23.61 -9.51 11.75
CA ALA A 20 -23.85 -8.47 12.77
C ALA A 20 -23.68 -7.03 12.27
N ALA A 21 -23.22 -6.82 11.03
CA ALA A 21 -22.95 -5.48 10.49
C ALA A 21 -23.94 -5.01 9.39
N CYS A 22 -24.88 -5.84 8.95
CA CYS A 22 -25.81 -5.50 7.86
C CYS A 22 -27.31 -5.42 8.27
N SER A 23 -27.65 -5.48 9.55
CA SER A 23 -29.06 -5.43 10.02
C SER A 23 -29.48 -4.08 10.58
N ALA A 24 -29.14 -2.99 9.92
CA ALA A 24 -29.69 -1.68 10.25
C ALA A 24 -30.10 -0.93 8.98
N SER A 25 -31.05 -1.44 8.24
CA SER A 25 -32.00 -0.66 7.42
C SER A 25 -32.88 -1.58 6.56
N LYS A 26 -34.00 -2.02 7.11
CA LYS A 26 -35.25 -2.28 6.39
C LYS A 26 -36.36 -2.43 7.43
N SER A 27 -37.06 -1.35 7.66
CA SER A 27 -38.41 -1.34 8.18
C SER A 27 -39.33 -1.14 7.02
N ASP A 28 -39.88 -2.20 6.47
CA ASP A 28 -41.07 -2.14 5.63
C ASP A 28 -42.27 -2.38 6.51
N GLY A 29 -43.17 -1.39 6.45
CA GLY A 29 -44.41 -1.41 7.14
C GLY A 29 -45.46 -2.28 6.48
N ALA A 30 -46.43 -2.73 7.26
CA ALA A 30 -47.77 -2.99 6.76
C ALA A 30 -48.80 -2.83 7.89
N ALA A 31 -49.69 -1.92 7.65
CA ALA A 31 -51.13 -1.94 7.86
C ALA A 31 -51.76 -1.88 9.25
N GLY A 32 -52.54 -0.82 9.43
CA GLY A 32 -53.86 -0.96 10.04
C GLY A 32 -54.31 0.16 10.95
N GLY A 33 -55.18 1.06 10.48
CA GLY A 33 -56.38 1.50 11.20
C GLY A 33 -56.41 2.90 11.80
N SER A 34 -56.98 3.80 11.06
CA SER A 34 -58.09 4.75 11.40
C SER A 34 -57.95 5.83 12.48
N SER A 35 -58.24 7.00 12.00
CA SER A 35 -59.15 8.07 12.45
C SER A 35 -58.58 9.32 13.11
N SER A 36 -58.88 10.38 12.39
CA SER A 36 -59.50 11.70 12.69
C SER A 36 -58.65 12.87 13.15
N SER A 37 -58.68 13.81 12.25
CA SER A 37 -59.08 15.22 12.34
C SER A 37 -58.21 16.29 12.98
N ALA A 38 -58.00 17.28 12.19
CA ALA A 38 -58.17 18.74 12.28
C ALA A 38 -56.85 19.54 12.24
N ALA A 39 -56.59 20.21 11.15
CA ALA A 39 -56.84 21.60 10.79
C ALA A 39 -55.94 22.64 11.48
N GLY A 40 -55.32 23.49 10.64
CA GLY A 40 -54.71 24.77 11.01
C GLY A 40 -53.48 25.10 10.16
N THR A 41 -53.65 25.59 9.10
CA THR A 41 -53.50 26.75 8.23
C THR A 41 -52.48 27.84 8.65
N VAL A 42 -51.80 28.32 7.62
CA VAL A 42 -51.26 29.65 7.23
C VAL A 42 -49.90 30.03 7.83
N GLY A 43 -48.91 30.35 6.98
CA GLY A 43 -48.54 31.56 6.43
C GLY A 43 -47.05 31.62 6.09
N ALA A 44 -46.70 31.76 4.85
CA ALA A 44 -45.59 32.54 4.36
C ALA A 44 -46.04 34.02 4.24
N PRO A 45 -45.23 35.03 4.01
CA PRO A 45 -44.10 35.11 3.10
C PRO A 45 -42.97 36.13 3.44
N MET A 46 -41.95 36.13 2.58
CA MET A 46 -41.29 37.27 1.91
C MET A 46 -40.42 38.29 2.63
N GLY A 47 -39.37 38.66 1.90
CA GLY A 47 -38.66 39.95 1.85
C GLY A 47 -37.26 39.90 2.41
N GLY A 48 -36.20 40.10 1.63
CA GLY A 48 -35.85 41.26 0.80
C GLY A 48 -34.70 41.94 1.53
N ASP A 49 -33.68 42.19 1.01
CA ASP A 49 -32.93 43.12 0.17
C ASP A 49 -31.50 43.26 0.67
N GLU A 50 -30.57 43.11 -0.19
CA GLU A 50 -29.74 44.06 -0.96
C GLU A 50 -28.76 44.99 -0.21
N SER A 51 -27.64 45.10 -0.86
CA SER A 51 -26.64 46.19 -0.94
C SER A 51 -25.49 46.11 0.05
N GLY A 52 -24.26 46.27 -0.35
CA GLY A 52 -23.61 46.84 -1.48
C GLY A 52 -22.26 47.38 -1.08
N GLY A 53 -21.30 47.29 -2.00
CA GLY A 53 -20.26 48.26 -2.23
C GLY A 53 -19.07 48.21 -1.23
N THR A 54 -17.85 48.36 -1.54
CA THR A 54 -17.09 48.97 -2.63
C THR A 54 -15.57 48.73 -2.33
N THR A 55 -14.86 48.39 -3.35
CA THR A 55 -13.51 48.80 -3.79
C THR A 55 -12.57 49.50 -2.80
N ASN A 56 -11.32 49.08 -2.79
CA ASN A 56 -10.19 49.92 -3.23
C ASN A 56 -8.89 49.13 -3.43
N ALA A 57 -8.32 49.36 -4.60
CA ALA A 57 -6.96 49.04 -5.00
C ALA A 57 -6.01 50.19 -4.59
N THR A 58 -4.75 49.87 -4.45
CA THR A 58 -3.56 50.70 -4.78
C THR A 58 -2.32 49.85 -4.52
N GLU A 59 -1.63 49.48 -5.55
CA GLU A 59 -0.44 50.07 -6.22
C GLU A 59 0.82 50.10 -5.38
N ALA A 60 1.78 49.37 -5.84
CA ALA A 60 3.05 49.71 -6.49
C ALA A 60 4.26 49.97 -5.54
N GLY A 61 5.34 49.36 -5.87
CA GLY A 61 6.68 49.69 -5.33
C GLY A 61 7.77 48.84 -5.98
N GLN A 62 8.37 49.42 -7.01
CA GLN A 62 9.52 48.98 -7.80
C GLN A 62 10.86 49.23 -7.05
N GLY A 63 11.88 48.54 -7.55
CA GLY A 63 13.30 48.90 -7.44
C GLY A 63 14.16 47.72 -7.00
N GLY A 64 15.19 47.28 -7.62
CA GLY A 64 15.97 47.75 -8.72
C GLY A 64 17.43 47.31 -8.53
N ASN A 65 18.08 46.86 -9.57
CA ASN A 65 19.52 46.80 -9.82
C ASN A 65 20.39 45.88 -8.95
N GLY A 66 21.34 45.12 -9.48
CA GLY A 66 22.16 45.17 -10.67
C GLY A 66 23.56 44.72 -10.28
N GLY A 67 24.23 43.94 -11.11
CA GLY A 67 25.62 43.62 -10.88
C GLY A 67 26.14 42.48 -11.76
N SER A 68 26.49 42.83 -12.98
CA SER A 68 27.36 42.02 -13.84
C SER A 68 28.80 42.09 -13.35
N GLN A 69 29.52 40.97 -13.48
CA GLN A 69 30.94 41.06 -13.91
C GLN A 69 31.40 39.80 -14.63
N THR A 70 31.96 40.09 -15.77
CA THR A 70 32.63 39.32 -16.80
C THR A 70 34.09 38.97 -16.42
N GLY A 71 34.62 37.89 -17.02
CA GLY A 71 36.04 37.57 -17.09
C GLY A 71 36.27 36.21 -17.73
N ILE A 72 36.41 36.09 -19.01
CA ILE A 72 37.54 35.96 -19.90
C ILE A 72 38.59 34.93 -19.40
N GLY A 73 38.72 33.76 -20.01
CA GLY A 73 39.39 33.42 -21.23
C GLY A 73 40.51 32.43 -20.96
N GLY A 74 40.66 31.39 -21.75
CA GLY A 74 41.82 30.50 -21.74
C GLY A 74 41.66 29.31 -22.68
N THR A 75 42.31 29.45 -23.82
CA THR A 75 42.32 28.53 -24.98
C THR A 75 43.39 27.45 -24.87
N GLY A 76 43.08 26.29 -25.50
CA GLY A 76 44.06 25.54 -26.26
C GLY A 76 44.18 24.04 -25.99
N PRO A 77 44.59 23.28 -27.01
CA PRO A 77 43.91 22.03 -27.37
C PRO A 77 44.77 20.78 -27.20
N GLY A 78 44.13 19.59 -27.28
CA GLY A 78 44.87 18.32 -27.37
C GLY A 78 43.93 17.12 -27.50
N ALA A 79 43.69 16.72 -28.71
CA ALA A 79 43.02 15.46 -29.03
C ALA A 79 43.99 14.29 -28.96
N VAL A 80 43.57 13.16 -28.41
CA VAL A 80 43.91 11.80 -28.88
C VAL A 80 42.83 10.83 -28.51
N GLY A 81 42.39 10.03 -29.46
CA GLY A 81 41.31 9.07 -29.36
C GLY A 81 41.62 7.86 -28.48
N GLY A 82 40.58 7.31 -27.91
CA GLY A 82 40.55 6.04 -27.21
C GLY A 82 39.16 5.46 -27.30
N THR A 83 39.07 4.33 -27.97
CA THR A 83 37.88 3.51 -28.13
C THR A 83 37.28 3.12 -26.78
N SER A 84 36.09 3.61 -26.48
CA SER A 84 35.35 3.20 -25.27
C SER A 84 34.43 2.04 -25.61
N SER A 85 34.76 0.87 -25.11
CA SER A 85 33.84 -0.25 -24.87
C SER A 85 32.79 0.21 -23.83
N GLN A 86 31.57 0.24 -24.29
CA GLN A 86 30.40 0.55 -23.47
C GLN A 86 30.14 -0.61 -22.50
N ALA A 87 30.69 -0.49 -21.30
CA ALA A 87 30.30 -1.34 -20.15
C ALA A 87 28.98 -0.81 -19.60
N GLY A 88 28.02 -1.74 -19.41
CA GLY A 88 26.69 -1.44 -18.88
C GLY A 88 26.78 -0.66 -17.59
N SER A 89 26.02 0.41 -17.52
CA SER A 89 25.84 1.25 -16.36
C SER A 89 25.18 0.44 -15.25
N ALA A 90 25.98 -0.15 -14.38
CA ALA A 90 25.52 -0.57 -13.04
C ALA A 90 25.12 0.72 -12.31
N GLY A 91 23.86 0.77 -11.87
CA GLY A 91 23.35 1.91 -11.11
C GLY A 91 24.30 2.25 -9.97
N ALA A 92 24.73 3.49 -9.91
CA ALA A 92 25.60 3.97 -8.85
C ALA A 92 24.90 3.82 -7.50
N ASN A 93 25.40 2.95 -6.62
CA ASN A 93 25.02 2.89 -5.23
C ASN A 93 25.37 4.21 -4.57
N THR A 94 24.36 4.97 -4.12
CA THR A 94 24.59 6.19 -3.34
C THR A 94 24.80 5.78 -1.89
N PRO A 95 25.98 5.99 -1.30
CA PRO A 95 26.17 5.75 0.13
C PRO A 95 25.32 6.75 0.92
N THR A 96 24.42 6.25 1.75
CA THR A 96 23.53 7.08 2.58
C THR A 96 24.13 7.38 3.97
N GLY A 97 25.41 7.12 4.19
CA GLY A 97 26.03 7.22 5.52
C GLY A 97 25.61 6.08 6.47
N ASP A 98 24.96 5.07 5.93
CA ASP A 98 24.26 4.01 6.60
C ASP A 98 25.10 2.73 6.66
N ASN A 99 24.70 1.79 7.51
CA ASN A 99 25.31 0.46 7.60
C ASN A 99 25.07 -0.41 6.35
N CYS A 100 24.36 0.12 5.36
CA CYS A 100 23.96 -0.56 4.14
C CYS A 100 23.89 0.39 2.93
N THR A 101 23.75 -0.16 1.74
CA THR A 101 23.55 0.56 0.48
C THR A 101 22.23 0.15 -0.18
N VAL A 102 21.56 1.11 -0.80
CA VAL A 102 20.41 0.83 -1.66
C VAL A 102 20.91 0.21 -2.96
N GLY A 103 20.37 -0.93 -3.36
CA GLY A 103 20.82 -1.63 -4.56
C GLY A 103 19.92 -2.82 -4.93
N ALA A 104 20.25 -3.46 -6.05
CA ALA A 104 19.53 -4.64 -6.50
C ALA A 104 19.81 -5.85 -5.57
N TRP A 105 18.75 -6.49 -5.14
CA TRP A 105 18.83 -7.71 -4.35
C TRP A 105 19.09 -8.93 -5.24
N PRO A 106 19.76 -9.98 -4.71
CA PRO A 106 19.95 -11.23 -5.46
C PRO A 106 18.61 -11.82 -5.91
N ALA A 107 18.59 -12.36 -7.13
CA ALA A 107 17.42 -13.04 -7.66
C ALA A 107 17.02 -14.22 -6.76
N ALA A 108 15.72 -14.42 -6.55
CA ALA A 108 15.18 -15.52 -5.78
C ALA A 108 13.84 -15.99 -6.35
N ASP A 109 13.50 -17.26 -6.14
CA ASP A 109 12.17 -17.79 -6.51
C ASP A 109 11.11 -17.19 -5.59
N PRO A 110 10.20 -16.35 -6.09
CA PRO A 110 9.20 -15.68 -5.26
C PRO A 110 8.13 -16.64 -4.73
N THR A 111 8.05 -17.86 -5.27
CA THR A 111 7.08 -18.89 -4.87
C THR A 111 7.61 -19.83 -3.79
N ALA A 112 8.86 -19.68 -3.39
CA ALA A 112 9.50 -20.45 -2.34
C ALA A 112 9.81 -19.57 -1.12
N VAL A 113 10.08 -20.19 0.01
CA VAL A 113 10.66 -19.48 1.17
C VAL A 113 12.02 -18.90 0.77
N GLY A 114 12.23 -17.63 1.08
CA GLY A 114 13.46 -16.93 0.73
C GLY A 114 14.66 -17.40 1.56
N PRO A 115 15.88 -16.94 1.22
CA PRO A 115 17.12 -17.45 1.79
C PRO A 115 17.40 -17.00 3.24
N TYR A 116 16.63 -16.03 3.77
CA TYR A 116 16.95 -15.43 5.06
C TYR A 116 16.08 -16.00 6.18
N ALA A 117 16.73 -16.42 7.28
CA ALA A 117 16.04 -16.70 8.54
C ALA A 117 15.34 -15.45 9.04
N THR A 118 14.15 -15.62 9.63
CA THR A 118 13.29 -14.50 10.03
C THR A 118 13.06 -14.43 11.53
N VAL A 119 12.73 -13.24 12.01
CA VAL A 119 12.21 -13.00 13.36
C VAL A 119 10.89 -12.24 13.26
N THR A 120 10.02 -12.42 14.26
CA THR A 120 8.78 -11.70 14.42
C THR A 120 8.78 -11.05 15.80
N GLU A 121 8.57 -9.74 15.83
CA GLU A 121 8.49 -8.95 17.05
C GLU A 121 7.06 -8.43 17.20
N ASN A 122 6.39 -8.85 18.25
CA ASN A 122 5.00 -8.48 18.49
C ASN A 122 4.93 -7.24 19.40
N GLU A 123 3.82 -6.51 19.32
CA GLU A 123 3.50 -5.36 20.17
C GLU A 123 4.56 -4.25 20.13
N VAL A 124 5.26 -4.10 18.98
CA VAL A 124 6.19 -2.98 18.74
C VAL A 124 5.41 -1.71 18.38
N GLY A 125 6.06 -0.57 18.43
CA GLY A 125 5.51 0.70 17.97
C GLY A 125 5.46 1.76 19.06
N PRO A 126 4.91 2.94 18.73
CA PRO A 126 4.93 4.09 19.62
C PRO A 126 4.28 3.75 20.96
N GLN A 127 4.85 4.28 22.05
CA GLN A 127 4.23 4.22 23.37
C GLN A 127 3.05 5.19 23.42
N ALA A 128 2.08 4.91 24.30
CA ALA A 128 0.94 5.79 24.51
C ALA A 128 1.47 7.18 24.89
N GLY A 129 1.18 8.20 24.07
CA GLY A 129 1.66 9.58 24.25
C GLY A 129 2.69 10.06 23.24
N GLU A 130 3.44 9.19 22.55
CA GLU A 130 4.47 9.61 21.58
C GLU A 130 3.91 9.98 20.20
N ALA A 131 2.69 9.56 19.87
CA ALA A 131 2.07 9.85 18.57
C ALA A 131 1.43 11.24 18.46
N GLU A 132 1.33 12.00 19.52
CA GLU A 132 0.76 13.36 19.47
C GLU A 132 1.71 14.42 18.89
N GLY A 133 3.00 14.09 18.72
CA GLY A 133 4.04 15.02 18.22
C GLY A 133 4.38 14.92 16.74
N ALA A 134 4.02 13.86 16.04
CA ALA A 134 4.37 13.64 14.64
C ALA A 134 3.26 14.09 13.66
N GLY A 135 2.49 15.11 14.03
CA GLY A 135 1.46 15.72 13.20
C GLY A 135 2.06 16.66 12.16
N GLY A 136 2.47 16.14 11.00
CA GLY A 136 2.59 16.92 9.78
C GLY A 136 1.23 17.54 9.45
N ALA A 137 1.21 18.86 9.32
CA ALA A 137 0.06 19.68 9.04
C ALA A 137 -0.74 19.20 7.81
N GLY A 138 -2.01 18.88 8.00
CA GLY A 138 -2.93 18.71 6.88
C GLY A 138 -4.20 17.93 7.20
N GLY A 139 -5.27 18.63 7.59
CA GLY A 139 -6.64 18.14 7.43
C GLY A 139 -7.45 17.98 8.71
N ALA A 140 -8.29 18.97 8.97
CA ALA A 140 -9.29 18.98 10.01
C ALA A 140 -10.31 17.84 9.86
N GLY A 141 -10.40 16.98 10.86
CA GLY A 141 -11.43 15.98 11.02
C GLY A 141 -11.27 15.36 12.40
N GLY A 142 -11.99 15.88 13.39
CA GLY A 142 -11.89 15.52 14.80
C GLY A 142 -12.07 14.00 15.05
N ALA A 143 -10.96 13.30 15.24
CA ALA A 143 -10.93 12.04 15.93
C ALA A 143 -10.41 12.35 17.34
N GLY A 144 -11.13 11.89 18.36
CA GLY A 144 -10.66 11.95 19.74
C GLY A 144 -9.31 11.27 19.89
N PRO A 145 -8.65 11.33 21.07
CA PRO A 145 -7.31 10.84 21.30
C PRO A 145 -7.27 9.35 20.91
N GLY A 146 -6.79 9.10 19.68
CA GLY A 146 -6.77 7.77 19.10
C GLY A 146 -5.68 6.95 19.77
N ILE A 147 -6.03 5.82 20.34
CA ILE A 147 -5.08 4.79 20.73
C ILE A 147 -4.28 4.44 19.46
N VAL A 148 -3.00 4.78 19.47
CA VAL A 148 -2.09 4.41 18.38
C VAL A 148 -1.96 2.89 18.41
N PRO A 149 -2.27 2.19 17.33
CA PRO A 149 -2.21 0.73 17.32
C PRO A 149 -0.76 0.31 17.49
N LYS A 150 -0.54 -0.75 18.27
CA LYS A 150 0.72 -1.50 18.24
C LYS A 150 0.87 -2.20 16.88
N PHE A 151 2.08 -2.61 16.60
CA PHE A 151 2.43 -3.31 15.37
C PHE A 151 3.08 -4.65 15.64
N THR A 152 3.09 -5.49 14.64
CA THR A 152 3.94 -6.68 14.54
C THR A 152 4.96 -6.44 13.43
N LEU A 153 6.23 -6.58 13.76
CA LEU A 153 7.35 -6.45 12.83
C LEU A 153 7.84 -7.83 12.41
N PHE A 154 7.93 -8.06 11.11
CA PHE A 154 8.55 -9.24 10.51
C PHE A 154 9.80 -8.78 9.77
N ARG A 155 10.94 -9.40 10.04
CA ARG A 155 12.20 -9.02 9.40
C ARG A 155 13.17 -10.19 9.27
N PRO A 156 14.20 -10.08 8.43
CA PRO A 156 15.35 -10.97 8.48
C PRO A 156 15.96 -10.93 9.88
N LYS A 157 16.45 -12.10 10.34
CA LYS A 157 17.14 -12.20 11.62
C LYS A 157 18.44 -11.40 11.60
N GLU A 158 19.19 -11.55 10.51
CA GLU A 158 20.40 -10.77 10.25
C GLU A 158 20.05 -9.66 9.27
N LEU A 159 20.43 -8.44 9.62
CA LEU A 159 20.14 -7.25 8.81
C LEU A 159 21.29 -6.93 7.87
N SER A 160 20.97 -6.32 6.74
CA SER A 160 21.89 -5.92 5.67
C SER A 160 22.81 -7.04 5.17
N PRO A 161 22.29 -8.22 4.83
CA PRO A 161 23.09 -9.29 4.26
C PRO A 161 23.72 -8.81 2.96
N GLY A 162 25.04 -8.96 2.83
CA GLY A 162 25.79 -8.44 1.69
C GLY A 162 25.84 -6.90 1.62
N GLY A 163 25.52 -6.19 2.71
CA GLY A 163 25.56 -4.73 2.77
C GLY A 163 24.39 -4.04 2.11
N LEU A 164 23.26 -4.74 1.83
CA LEU A 164 22.07 -4.15 1.20
C LEU A 164 21.07 -3.63 2.24
N CYS A 165 20.48 -2.46 1.99
CA CYS A 165 19.40 -1.91 2.79
C CYS A 165 18.08 -2.65 2.52
N HIS A 166 17.31 -2.89 3.56
CA HIS A 166 16.03 -3.58 3.49
C HIS A 166 14.90 -2.67 3.02
N PRO A 167 14.23 -2.97 1.89
CA PRO A 167 12.98 -2.29 1.55
C PRO A 167 11.89 -2.58 2.58
N VAL A 168 10.96 -1.64 2.72
CA VAL A 168 9.89 -1.71 3.72
C VAL A 168 8.56 -2.06 3.07
N ILE A 169 7.78 -2.92 3.70
CA ILE A 169 6.38 -3.18 3.36
C ILE A 169 5.49 -2.81 4.55
N THR A 170 4.49 -1.96 4.33
CA THR A 170 3.41 -1.76 5.30
C THR A 170 2.23 -2.66 4.96
N TRP A 171 1.67 -3.34 5.98
CA TRP A 171 0.60 -4.33 5.84
C TRP A 171 -0.70 -3.90 6.53
N GLY A 172 -1.83 -4.06 5.81
CA GLY A 172 -3.18 -3.86 6.32
C GLY A 172 -3.97 -5.17 6.45
N ASN A 173 -4.53 -5.44 7.66
CA ASN A 173 -5.35 -6.61 7.92
C ASN A 173 -6.77 -6.48 7.37
N GLY A 174 -7.42 -7.60 7.09
CA GLY A 174 -8.87 -7.67 6.89
C GLY A 174 -9.67 -7.34 8.16
N THR A 175 -10.97 -7.09 8.00
CA THR A 175 -11.89 -6.76 9.09
C THR A 175 -11.82 -7.77 10.22
N GLY A 176 -11.61 -7.29 11.45
CA GLY A 176 -11.56 -8.13 12.64
C GLY A 176 -10.31 -8.98 12.80
N SER A 177 -9.40 -8.97 11.81
CA SER A 177 -8.18 -9.78 11.78
C SER A 177 -6.98 -9.05 12.37
N THR A 178 -5.92 -9.80 12.65
CA THR A 178 -4.61 -9.32 13.11
C THR A 178 -3.51 -9.91 12.23
N PRO A 179 -2.26 -9.42 12.29
CA PRO A 179 -1.16 -9.93 11.48
C PRO A 179 -0.91 -11.44 11.61
N SER A 180 -1.32 -12.05 12.73
CA SER A 180 -1.17 -13.50 12.95
C SER A 180 -1.91 -14.35 11.92
N VAL A 181 -3.03 -13.88 11.38
CA VAL A 181 -3.79 -14.55 10.31
C VAL A 181 -2.98 -14.62 9.02
N TYR A 182 -2.15 -13.63 8.76
CA TYR A 182 -1.37 -13.46 7.54
C TYR A 182 0.11 -13.82 7.73
N ARG A 183 0.45 -14.43 8.87
CA ARG A 183 1.85 -14.73 9.27
C ARG A 183 2.65 -15.39 8.15
N SER A 184 2.06 -16.33 7.42
CA SER A 184 2.76 -17.06 6.34
C SER A 184 3.24 -16.13 5.23
N LEU A 185 2.39 -15.22 4.75
CA LEU A 185 2.76 -14.24 3.72
C LEU A 185 3.78 -13.22 4.28
N LEU A 186 3.54 -12.69 5.49
CA LEU A 186 4.41 -11.67 6.07
C LEU A 186 5.80 -12.23 6.40
N THR A 187 5.87 -13.51 6.83
CA THR A 187 7.14 -14.22 7.00
C THR A 187 7.81 -14.52 5.65
N LEU A 188 7.03 -14.84 4.62
CA LEU A 188 7.57 -15.01 3.27
C LEU A 188 8.28 -13.74 2.80
N PHE A 189 7.65 -12.57 2.89
CA PHE A 189 8.30 -11.30 2.56
C PHE A 189 9.60 -11.11 3.35
N ALA A 190 9.55 -11.31 4.67
CA ALA A 190 10.74 -11.16 5.51
C ALA A 190 11.85 -12.14 5.11
N SER A 191 11.51 -13.39 4.71
CA SER A 191 12.50 -14.37 4.25
C SER A 191 13.17 -13.99 2.94
N HIS A 192 12.54 -13.08 2.16
CA HIS A 192 13.11 -12.52 0.95
C HIS A 192 13.89 -11.22 1.19
N GLY A 193 13.99 -10.75 2.42
CA GLY A 193 14.79 -9.57 2.77
C GLY A 193 13.98 -8.30 3.06
N PHE A 194 12.65 -8.32 2.99
CA PHE A 194 11.83 -7.17 3.36
C PHE A 194 11.75 -6.99 4.88
N VAL A 195 11.64 -5.75 5.32
CA VAL A 195 11.15 -5.41 6.66
C VAL A 195 9.66 -5.07 6.55
N VAL A 196 8.82 -5.85 7.24
CA VAL A 196 7.37 -5.73 7.14
C VAL A 196 6.79 -5.21 8.45
N ILE A 197 6.13 -4.06 8.39
CA ILE A 197 5.41 -3.48 9.54
C ILE A 197 3.90 -3.69 9.37
N ALA A 198 3.29 -4.45 10.26
CA ALA A 198 1.90 -4.84 10.19
C ALA A 198 1.13 -4.29 11.39
N SER A 199 0.09 -3.48 11.13
CA SER A 199 -0.73 -2.94 12.21
C SER A 199 -1.52 -4.04 12.93
N ASN A 200 -1.53 -4.02 14.27
CA ASN A 200 -2.36 -4.91 15.09
C ASN A 200 -3.84 -4.45 15.13
N SER A 201 -4.18 -3.33 14.49
CA SER A 201 -5.56 -2.85 14.38
C SER A 201 -6.45 -3.85 13.62
N LYS A 202 -7.63 -4.12 14.19
CA LYS A 202 -8.70 -4.90 13.54
C LYS A 202 -9.54 -4.07 12.55
N ASN A 203 -9.26 -2.76 12.43
CA ASN A 203 -10.00 -1.80 11.63
C ASN A 203 -9.06 -0.80 10.92
N VAL A 204 -8.14 -1.31 10.10
CA VAL A 204 -7.06 -0.51 9.49
C VAL A 204 -7.53 0.56 8.49
N ALA A 205 -8.70 0.36 7.86
CA ALA A 205 -9.28 1.30 6.88
C ALA A 205 -10.33 2.24 7.49
N ARG A 206 -10.62 2.16 8.78
CA ARG A 206 -11.69 2.95 9.38
C ARG A 206 -11.28 4.42 9.46
N GLY A 207 -11.87 5.22 8.58
CA GLY A 207 -11.73 6.67 8.53
C GLY A 207 -10.50 7.20 7.79
N THR A 208 -9.37 6.53 7.82
CA THR A 208 -8.13 6.95 7.13
C THR A 208 -7.18 5.76 6.99
N PRO A 209 -6.17 5.84 6.12
CA PRO A 209 -5.09 4.85 6.04
C PRO A 209 -4.13 4.93 7.24
N ARG A 210 -4.48 5.65 8.26
CA ARG A 210 -3.58 6.06 9.35
C ARG A 210 -2.76 4.93 9.96
N PRO A 211 -3.30 3.75 10.30
CA PRO A 211 -2.48 2.68 10.89
C PRO A 211 -1.32 2.24 10.00
N MET A 212 -1.51 2.16 8.70
CA MET A 212 -0.44 1.77 7.77
C MET A 212 0.62 2.85 7.63
N VAL A 213 0.19 4.14 7.57
CA VAL A 213 1.09 5.30 7.48
C VAL A 213 1.87 5.49 8.78
N VAL A 214 1.21 5.37 9.94
CA VAL A 214 1.89 5.42 11.26
C VAL A 214 2.92 4.30 11.40
N GLY A 215 2.67 3.12 10.82
CA GLY A 215 3.66 2.04 10.77
C GLY A 215 4.90 2.44 9.98
N ILE A 216 4.74 3.14 8.84
CA ILE A 216 5.87 3.71 8.08
C ILE A 216 6.63 4.74 8.93
N ASP A 217 5.90 5.69 9.54
CA ASP A 217 6.51 6.72 10.40
C ASP A 217 7.38 6.09 11.50
N TRP A 218 6.85 5.05 12.14
CA TRP A 218 7.56 4.36 13.21
C TRP A 218 8.82 3.64 12.71
N VAL A 219 8.78 2.87 11.63
CA VAL A 219 9.98 2.17 11.14
C VAL A 219 11.06 3.14 10.65
N LEU A 220 10.66 4.27 10.06
CA LEU A 220 11.62 5.30 9.66
C LEU A 220 12.26 5.98 10.87
N GLN A 221 11.51 6.19 11.95
CA GLN A 221 12.05 6.65 13.22
C GLN A 221 13.04 5.63 13.81
N GLN A 222 12.70 4.32 13.76
CA GLN A 222 13.61 3.26 14.20
C GLN A 222 14.90 3.21 13.37
N ASN A 223 14.82 3.49 12.06
CA ASN A 223 16.01 3.59 11.22
C ASN A 223 16.92 4.76 11.58
N ALA A 224 16.39 5.80 12.20
CA ALA A 224 17.13 6.98 12.65
C ALA A 224 17.60 6.89 14.13
N ASP A 225 17.11 5.91 14.89
CA ASP A 225 17.41 5.75 16.33
C ASP A 225 18.64 4.85 16.54
N PRO A 226 19.78 5.37 17.07
CA PRO A 226 20.98 4.56 17.31
C PRO A 226 20.80 3.40 18.30
N SER A 227 19.72 3.40 19.09
CA SER A 227 19.38 2.32 20.02
C SER A 227 18.58 1.20 19.38
N SER A 228 18.06 1.43 18.18
CA SER A 228 17.21 0.48 17.46
C SER A 228 18.04 -0.56 16.70
N VAL A 229 17.55 -1.79 16.66
CA VAL A 229 18.12 -2.83 15.79
C VAL A 229 18.02 -2.48 14.31
N LEU A 230 17.08 -1.60 13.91
CA LEU A 230 16.88 -1.16 12.52
C LEU A 230 17.76 0.04 12.15
N TYR A 231 18.59 0.55 13.07
CA TYR A 231 19.40 1.74 12.85
C TYR A 231 20.28 1.63 11.60
N HIS A 232 19.99 2.50 10.60
CA HIS A 232 20.70 2.56 9.33
C HIS A 232 20.70 1.24 8.52
N HIS A 233 19.62 0.45 8.62
CA HIS A 233 19.47 -0.80 7.88
C HIS A 233 18.35 -0.78 6.86
N LEU A 234 17.53 0.29 6.79
CA LEU A 234 16.38 0.35 5.91
C LEU A 234 16.64 1.14 4.62
N ASP A 235 16.08 0.65 3.54
CA ASP A 235 15.89 1.44 2.33
C ASP A 235 14.63 2.30 2.50
N THR A 236 14.85 3.56 2.84
CA THR A 236 13.77 4.52 3.08
C THR A 236 13.16 5.09 1.80
N THR A 237 13.71 4.72 0.64
CA THR A 237 13.27 5.18 -0.69
C THR A 237 12.40 4.17 -1.42
N HIS A 238 12.38 2.91 -0.98
CA HIS A 238 11.58 1.83 -1.57
C HIS A 238 10.63 1.24 -0.51
N ILE A 239 9.43 1.83 -0.44
CA ILE A 239 8.37 1.42 0.49
C ILE A 239 7.16 0.94 -0.30
N GLY A 240 6.70 -0.28 0.00
CA GLY A 240 5.51 -0.87 -0.58
C GLY A 240 4.34 -0.90 0.40
N ALA A 241 3.12 -0.87 -0.12
CA ALA A 241 1.92 -1.08 0.66
C ALA A 241 1.14 -2.28 0.14
N THR A 242 0.67 -3.15 1.02
CA THR A 242 -0.22 -4.25 0.67
C THR A 242 -1.15 -4.60 1.83
N GLY A 243 -2.25 -5.27 1.53
CA GLY A 243 -3.22 -5.64 2.56
C GLY A 243 -4.42 -6.36 1.95
N HIS A 244 -5.20 -7.03 2.78
CA HIS A 244 -6.31 -7.89 2.39
C HIS A 244 -7.66 -7.31 2.79
N SER A 245 -8.68 -7.40 1.94
CA SER A 245 -10.07 -7.04 2.28
C SER A 245 -10.16 -5.57 2.73
N GLN A 246 -10.59 -5.29 3.95
CA GLN A 246 -10.52 -3.94 4.52
C GLN A 246 -9.08 -3.36 4.48
N GLY A 247 -8.06 -4.21 4.64
CA GLY A 247 -6.66 -3.81 4.49
C GLY A 247 -6.31 -3.43 3.05
N ALA A 248 -6.96 -4.00 2.04
CA ALA A 248 -6.82 -3.58 0.65
C ALA A 248 -7.41 -2.18 0.40
N VAL A 249 -8.54 -1.88 1.07
CA VAL A 249 -9.10 -0.52 1.08
C VAL A 249 -8.09 0.46 1.68
N ALA A 250 -7.50 0.11 2.86
CA ALA A 250 -6.48 0.93 3.51
C ALA A 250 -5.23 1.08 2.63
N THR A 251 -4.80 0.01 1.93
CA THR A 251 -3.69 0.04 0.95
C THR A 251 -3.99 1.03 -0.18
N SER A 252 -5.19 0.97 -0.75
CA SER A 252 -5.61 1.88 -1.82
C SER A 252 -5.62 3.35 -1.37
N GLN A 253 -5.95 3.61 -0.10
CA GLN A 253 -5.91 4.95 0.48
C GLN A 253 -4.46 5.38 0.80
N ALA A 254 -3.66 4.47 1.37
CA ALA A 254 -2.27 4.72 1.72
C ALA A 254 -1.38 5.01 0.49
N ALA A 255 -1.73 4.46 -0.68
CA ALA A 255 -1.00 4.67 -1.92
C ALA A 255 -0.86 6.14 -2.36
N GLY A 256 -1.63 7.06 -1.75
CA GLY A 256 -1.48 8.51 -1.91
C GLY A 256 -0.36 9.12 -1.06
N ASP A 257 0.27 8.38 -0.15
CA ASP A 257 1.47 8.82 0.56
C ASP A 257 2.68 8.77 -0.37
N SER A 258 3.40 9.88 -0.52
CA SER A 258 4.50 10.02 -1.48
C SER A 258 5.69 9.09 -1.23
N ARG A 259 5.78 8.50 -0.06
CA ARG A 259 6.82 7.51 0.29
C ARG A 259 6.53 6.13 -0.28
N ILE A 260 5.26 5.83 -0.62
CA ILE A 260 4.85 4.52 -1.15
C ILE A 260 5.11 4.48 -2.64
N THR A 261 6.10 3.69 -3.05
CA THR A 261 6.58 3.57 -4.42
C THR A 261 5.96 2.41 -5.19
N THR A 262 5.20 1.54 -4.53
CA THR A 262 4.36 0.51 -5.17
C THR A 262 3.29 0.01 -4.20
N ASN A 263 2.18 -0.55 -4.74
CA ASN A 263 1.16 -1.11 -3.89
C ASN A 263 0.44 -2.32 -4.52
N VAL A 264 -0.06 -3.21 -3.64
CA VAL A 264 -0.86 -4.38 -4.04
C VAL A 264 -2.04 -4.53 -3.07
N PRO A 265 -3.18 -3.90 -3.32
CA PRO A 265 -4.41 -4.21 -2.61
C PRO A 265 -4.94 -5.58 -3.03
N ILE A 266 -5.14 -6.47 -2.05
CA ILE A 266 -5.58 -7.85 -2.24
C ILE A 266 -7.05 -7.98 -1.85
N GLU A 267 -7.93 -8.28 -2.82
CA GLU A 267 -9.38 -8.52 -2.59
C GLU A 267 -10.05 -7.38 -1.83
N GLY A 268 -10.16 -6.22 -2.47
CA GLY A 268 -10.77 -5.02 -1.88
C GLY A 268 -10.18 -3.72 -2.43
N ALA A 269 -9.50 -3.78 -3.57
CA ALA A 269 -8.95 -2.60 -4.23
C ALA A 269 -10.05 -1.56 -4.51
N GLN A 270 -9.70 -0.30 -4.30
CA GLN A 270 -10.52 0.86 -4.63
C GLN A 270 -9.77 1.80 -5.56
N VAL A 271 -10.48 2.73 -6.19
CA VAL A 271 -9.89 3.80 -6.98
C VAL A 271 -8.86 4.55 -6.11
N GLN A 272 -7.63 4.58 -6.60
CA GLN A 272 -6.50 5.19 -5.91
C GLN A 272 -6.28 6.60 -6.43
N LYS A 273 -6.07 7.53 -5.52
CA LYS A 273 -5.75 8.92 -5.85
C LYS A 273 -4.27 9.18 -5.56
N ASN A 274 -3.66 9.97 -6.44
CA ASN A 274 -2.27 10.41 -6.27
C ASN A 274 -1.28 9.25 -6.11
N LEU A 275 -1.39 8.23 -6.99
CA LEU A 275 -0.41 7.16 -7.05
C LEU A 275 0.99 7.70 -7.30
N HIS A 276 1.99 7.14 -6.61
CA HIS A 276 3.40 7.51 -6.76
C HIS A 276 4.25 6.40 -7.38
N GLY A 277 3.65 5.26 -7.72
CA GLY A 277 4.32 4.14 -8.35
C GLY A 277 3.38 3.08 -8.91
N PRO A 278 3.91 2.01 -9.51
CA PRO A 278 3.14 0.92 -10.09
C PRO A 278 2.21 0.24 -9.10
N ALA A 279 1.05 -0.25 -9.60
CA ALA A 279 0.06 -0.95 -8.78
C ALA A 279 -0.37 -2.28 -9.40
N MET A 280 -0.45 -3.35 -8.58
CA MET A 280 -1.11 -4.60 -8.95
C MET A 280 -2.41 -4.75 -8.16
N LEU A 281 -3.53 -4.77 -8.84
CA LEU A 281 -4.87 -4.78 -8.27
C LEU A 281 -5.38 -6.22 -8.29
N PHE A 282 -5.14 -6.96 -7.18
CA PHE A 282 -5.48 -8.37 -7.12
C PHE A 282 -6.93 -8.61 -6.70
N CYS A 283 -7.55 -9.62 -7.33
CA CYS A 283 -8.91 -10.05 -7.06
C CYS A 283 -9.01 -11.58 -7.20
N GLY A 284 -9.76 -12.22 -6.31
CA GLY A 284 -10.15 -13.62 -6.42
C GLY A 284 -11.36 -13.76 -7.34
N GLY A 285 -11.28 -14.64 -8.34
CA GLY A 285 -12.37 -14.87 -9.30
C GLY A 285 -13.62 -15.51 -8.68
N MET A 286 -13.49 -16.13 -7.51
CA MET A 286 -14.57 -16.70 -6.70
C MET A 286 -14.89 -15.88 -5.45
N ASP A 287 -14.36 -14.65 -5.35
CA ASP A 287 -14.61 -13.76 -4.21
C ASP A 287 -16.03 -13.18 -4.30
N GLU A 288 -16.94 -13.75 -3.51
CA GLU A 288 -18.34 -13.28 -3.37
C GLU A 288 -18.51 -12.21 -2.28
N VAL A 289 -17.46 -11.90 -1.51
CA VAL A 289 -17.53 -10.92 -0.39
C VAL A 289 -17.37 -9.51 -0.90
N VAL A 290 -16.33 -9.24 -1.71
CA VAL A 290 -16.07 -7.91 -2.27
C VAL A 290 -16.09 -7.89 -3.79
N GLY A 291 -15.87 -9.04 -4.43
CA GLY A 291 -15.83 -9.19 -5.88
C GLY A 291 -14.72 -8.38 -6.55
N CYS A 292 -14.72 -8.36 -7.89
CA CYS A 292 -13.64 -7.79 -8.68
C CYS A 292 -13.93 -6.35 -9.20
N THR A 293 -15.14 -5.85 -9.05
CA THR A 293 -15.55 -4.55 -9.62
C THR A 293 -14.69 -3.38 -9.13
N GLY A 294 -14.31 -3.39 -7.85
CA GLY A 294 -13.44 -2.37 -7.27
C GLY A 294 -12.06 -2.34 -7.92
N ALA A 295 -11.45 -3.50 -8.13
CA ALA A 295 -10.15 -3.64 -8.77
C ALA A 295 -10.19 -3.21 -10.26
N GLN A 296 -11.24 -3.57 -11.00
CA GLN A 296 -11.44 -3.14 -12.38
C GLN A 296 -11.63 -1.62 -12.49
N SER A 297 -12.41 -1.04 -11.58
CA SER A 297 -12.61 0.42 -11.52
C SER A 297 -11.31 1.14 -11.18
N ALA A 298 -10.51 0.57 -10.27
CA ALA A 298 -9.21 1.12 -9.91
C ALA A 298 -8.25 1.10 -11.10
N LEU A 299 -8.17 -0.01 -11.86
CA LEU A 299 -7.36 -0.05 -13.10
C LEU A 299 -7.81 1.01 -14.10
N THR A 300 -9.13 1.13 -14.32
CA THR A 300 -9.69 2.11 -15.25
C THR A 300 -9.26 3.54 -14.91
N ALA A 301 -9.20 3.86 -13.63
CA ALA A 301 -8.85 5.19 -13.13
C ALA A 301 -7.36 5.54 -13.23
N VAL A 302 -6.46 4.56 -13.38
CA VAL A 302 -5.03 4.83 -13.57
C VAL A 302 -4.81 5.44 -14.95
N THR A 303 -4.03 6.53 -15.04
CA THR A 303 -3.79 7.26 -16.30
C THR A 303 -2.38 7.11 -16.85
N THR A 304 -1.36 7.23 -16.01
CA THR A 304 0.03 7.37 -16.46
C THR A 304 0.98 6.32 -15.90
N LEU A 305 0.71 5.79 -14.71
CA LEU A 305 1.60 4.81 -14.07
C LEU A 305 1.33 3.39 -14.57
N PRO A 306 2.31 2.50 -14.52
CA PRO A 306 2.09 1.09 -14.77
C PRO A 306 1.06 0.52 -13.79
N ALA A 307 0.07 -0.21 -14.29
CA ALA A 307 -0.90 -0.88 -13.45
C ALA A 307 -1.35 -2.21 -14.08
N MET A 308 -1.60 -3.18 -13.22
CA MET A 308 -2.08 -4.50 -13.58
C MET A 308 -3.31 -4.87 -12.76
N TYR A 309 -4.40 -5.22 -13.42
CA TYR A 309 -5.47 -6.01 -12.83
C TYR A 309 -5.09 -7.48 -12.93
N ALA A 310 -5.14 -8.20 -11.83
CA ALA A 310 -4.78 -9.60 -11.73
C ALA A 310 -5.87 -10.39 -10.99
N GLU A 311 -6.69 -11.12 -11.73
CA GLU A 311 -7.74 -12.01 -11.20
C GLU A 311 -7.27 -13.44 -11.29
N TYR A 312 -7.29 -14.21 -10.18
CA TYR A 312 -7.05 -15.64 -10.22
C TYR A 312 -8.35 -16.39 -10.04
N SER A 313 -8.71 -17.19 -11.06
CA SER A 313 -10.06 -17.73 -11.29
C SER A 313 -10.61 -18.61 -10.17
N SER A 314 -9.76 -19.31 -9.41
CA SER A 314 -10.16 -20.29 -8.38
C SER A 314 -9.92 -19.81 -6.94
N VAL A 315 -9.65 -18.53 -6.73
CA VAL A 315 -9.45 -17.95 -5.40
C VAL A 315 -10.74 -17.29 -4.92
N ASP A 316 -11.18 -17.62 -3.71
CA ASP A 316 -12.22 -16.95 -2.96
C ASP A 316 -11.61 -15.97 -1.96
N HIS A 317 -12.45 -15.25 -1.19
CA HIS A 317 -12.03 -14.16 -0.30
C HIS A 317 -10.99 -14.53 0.78
N GLY A 318 -10.64 -15.78 0.97
CA GLY A 318 -9.74 -16.18 2.06
C GLY A 318 -8.94 -17.44 1.84
N SER A 319 -9.26 -18.23 0.81
CA SER A 319 -8.63 -19.54 0.61
C SER A 319 -7.12 -19.46 0.35
N TRP A 320 -6.65 -18.36 -0.23
CA TRP A 320 -5.24 -18.14 -0.51
C TRP A 320 -4.37 -17.92 0.74
N MET A 321 -4.98 -17.58 1.88
CA MET A 321 -4.25 -17.35 3.13
C MET A 321 -3.70 -18.64 3.77
N SER A 322 -4.21 -19.81 3.35
CA SER A 322 -3.75 -21.10 3.87
C SER A 322 -2.41 -21.49 3.26
N PHE A 323 -1.42 -21.72 4.14
CA PHE A 323 -0.10 -22.18 3.77
C PHE A 323 0.03 -23.67 4.07
N ASN A 324 -0.20 -24.52 3.07
CA ASN A 324 -0.08 -25.98 3.19
C ASN A 324 1.31 -26.48 2.74
N GLY A 325 2.37 -25.84 3.26
CA GLY A 325 3.76 -26.20 2.94
C GLY A 325 4.28 -25.68 1.59
N LYS A 326 3.42 -25.01 0.79
CA LYS A 326 3.81 -24.28 -0.42
C LYS A 326 3.09 -22.93 -0.43
N PRO A 327 3.78 -21.84 -0.81
CA PRO A 327 3.13 -20.56 -1.03
C PRO A 327 2.00 -20.72 -2.04
N SER A 328 0.86 -20.07 -1.78
CA SER A 328 -0.20 -20.01 -2.76
C SER A 328 0.27 -19.24 -4.01
N VAL A 329 -0.41 -19.40 -5.12
CA VAL A 329 -0.13 -18.63 -6.35
C VAL A 329 -0.20 -17.13 -6.10
N VAL A 330 -1.08 -16.70 -5.18
CA VAL A 330 -1.20 -15.29 -4.76
C VAL A 330 0.05 -14.82 -4.05
N TYR A 331 0.59 -15.61 -3.12
CA TYR A 331 1.84 -15.28 -2.40
C TYR A 331 2.99 -15.06 -3.37
N GLY A 332 3.15 -15.99 -4.33
CA GLY A 332 4.20 -15.90 -5.35
C GLY A 332 4.07 -14.64 -6.21
N ALA A 333 2.86 -14.33 -6.67
CA ALA A 333 2.62 -13.15 -7.51
C ALA A 333 2.85 -11.84 -6.73
N VAL A 334 2.32 -11.72 -5.50
CA VAL A 334 2.50 -10.51 -4.68
C VAL A 334 3.97 -10.33 -4.29
N ASN A 335 4.65 -11.39 -3.87
CA ASN A 335 6.07 -11.34 -3.54
C ASN A 335 6.93 -10.97 -4.75
N ALA A 336 6.66 -11.56 -5.93
CA ALA A 336 7.34 -11.20 -7.18
C ALA A 336 7.16 -9.72 -7.54
N TRP A 337 5.93 -9.19 -7.41
CA TRP A 337 5.67 -7.78 -7.65
C TRP A 337 6.50 -6.89 -6.73
N MET A 338 6.47 -7.16 -5.42
CA MET A 338 7.25 -6.39 -4.45
C MET A 338 8.75 -6.46 -4.74
N ARG A 339 9.29 -7.64 -5.12
CA ARG A 339 10.71 -7.77 -5.49
C ARG A 339 11.08 -6.97 -6.73
N VAL A 340 10.24 -6.98 -7.76
CA VAL A 340 10.49 -6.18 -8.98
C VAL A 340 10.60 -4.70 -8.66
N HIS A 341 9.69 -4.19 -7.83
CA HIS A 341 9.53 -2.75 -7.63
C HIS A 341 10.29 -2.18 -6.43
N LEU A 342 10.66 -3.01 -5.46
CA LEU A 342 11.35 -2.55 -4.26
C LEU A 342 12.79 -3.06 -4.16
N MET A 343 13.13 -4.16 -4.85
CA MET A 343 14.44 -4.80 -4.78
C MET A 343 15.21 -4.78 -6.10
N ALA A 344 14.66 -4.13 -7.12
CA ALA A 344 15.19 -4.11 -8.48
C ALA A 344 15.49 -5.53 -9.04
N ASP A 345 14.66 -6.53 -8.69
CA ASP A 345 14.79 -7.91 -9.18
C ASP A 345 14.29 -7.99 -10.63
N VAL A 346 15.17 -7.61 -11.56
CA VAL A 346 14.84 -7.56 -12.98
C VAL A 346 14.53 -8.95 -13.58
N ALA A 347 14.98 -10.03 -12.95
CA ALA A 347 14.70 -11.38 -13.40
C ALA A 347 13.20 -11.74 -13.28
N LEU A 348 12.47 -11.07 -12.39
CA LEU A 348 11.04 -11.26 -12.21
C LEU A 348 10.17 -10.30 -13.05
N ARG A 349 10.77 -9.32 -13.72
CA ARG A 349 10.03 -8.40 -14.62
C ARG A 349 9.17 -9.12 -15.66
N PRO A 350 9.62 -10.21 -16.31
CA PRO A 350 8.80 -10.97 -17.26
C PRO A 350 7.54 -11.62 -16.66
N TRP A 351 7.37 -11.62 -15.34
CA TRP A 351 6.13 -12.08 -14.74
C TRP A 351 4.95 -11.17 -15.06
N PHE A 352 5.22 -9.86 -15.23
CA PHE A 352 4.19 -8.81 -15.26
C PHE A 352 4.23 -7.96 -16.53
N TYR A 353 5.39 -7.80 -17.15
CA TYR A 353 5.61 -6.85 -18.23
C TYR A 353 5.66 -7.55 -19.59
N GLY A 354 5.16 -6.82 -20.62
CA GLY A 354 5.05 -7.33 -21.97
C GLY A 354 3.76 -8.13 -22.21
N SER A 355 3.36 -8.22 -23.47
CA SER A 355 2.10 -8.89 -23.89
C SER A 355 2.07 -10.39 -23.63
N SER A 356 3.23 -11.03 -23.52
CA SER A 356 3.41 -12.46 -23.23
C SER A 356 3.97 -12.71 -21.83
N CYS A 357 3.64 -11.83 -20.87
CA CYS A 357 4.11 -11.99 -19.50
C CYS A 357 3.70 -13.36 -18.92
N LYS A 358 4.44 -13.83 -17.90
CA LYS A 358 4.20 -15.15 -17.28
C LYS A 358 2.75 -15.28 -16.77
N LEU A 359 2.24 -14.28 -16.05
CA LEU A 359 0.85 -14.29 -15.57
C LEU A 359 -0.14 -14.13 -16.73
N CYS A 360 0.23 -13.44 -17.81
CA CYS A 360 -0.61 -13.29 -19.00
C CYS A 360 -0.80 -14.63 -19.76
N SER A 361 0.15 -15.54 -19.66
CA SER A 361 0.17 -16.82 -20.38
C SER A 361 -0.40 -17.97 -19.56
N ASP A 362 -0.62 -17.77 -18.26
CA ASP A 362 -1.17 -18.78 -17.36
C ASP A 362 -2.71 -18.69 -17.36
N THR A 363 -3.38 -19.77 -17.74
CA THR A 363 -4.84 -19.85 -17.89
C THR A 363 -5.62 -19.68 -16.57
N GLY A 364 -4.98 -19.81 -15.43
CA GLY A 364 -5.57 -19.52 -14.11
C GLY A 364 -5.76 -18.02 -13.86
N TRP A 365 -5.01 -17.18 -14.59
CA TRP A 365 -5.05 -15.73 -14.45
C TRP A 365 -5.86 -15.07 -15.55
N LYS A 366 -6.60 -14.04 -15.18
CA LYS A 366 -7.19 -13.05 -16.07
C LYS A 366 -6.50 -11.71 -15.81
N ILE A 367 -5.67 -11.32 -16.75
CA ILE A 367 -4.79 -10.16 -16.64
C ILE A 367 -5.29 -9.03 -17.55
N GLN A 368 -5.27 -7.81 -17.03
CA GLN A 368 -5.39 -6.59 -17.81
C GLN A 368 -4.25 -5.65 -17.41
N GLN A 369 -3.56 -5.13 -18.40
CA GLN A 369 -2.40 -4.25 -18.19
C GLN A 369 -2.71 -2.84 -18.67
N LYS A 370 -2.09 -1.86 -18.01
CA LYS A 370 -2.14 -0.46 -18.39
C LYS A 370 -0.78 0.18 -18.18
N ASN A 371 -0.23 0.77 -19.22
CA ASN A 371 1.11 1.41 -19.22
C ASN A 371 2.26 0.45 -18.81
N MET A 372 2.14 -0.85 -19.15
CA MET A 372 3.09 -1.90 -18.76
C MET A 372 4.09 -2.27 -19.88
N ASP A 373 4.09 -1.56 -20.98
CA ASP A 373 4.93 -1.85 -22.17
C ASP A 373 6.35 -1.31 -22.06
N GLN A 374 6.76 -0.77 -20.90
CA GLN A 374 8.08 -0.14 -20.68
C GLN A 374 9.08 -1.07 -20.00
#